data_7bdc8a69edf26b7333e917ec32e01452
#
_entry.id   7bdc8a69edf26b7333e917ec32e01452
#
_cell.length_a   1.000
_cell.length_b   1.000
_cell.length_c   1.000
_cell.angle_alpha   90.00
_cell.angle_beta   90.00
_cell.angle_gamma   90.00
#
_symmetry.space_group_name_H-M   'P 1'
#
loop_
_entity.id
_entity.type
_entity.pdbx_description
1 polymer ?
#
loop_
_entity_poly.entity_id
_entity_poly.type
_entity_poly.pdbx_seq_one_letter_code
_entity_poly.pdbx_strand_id
1 'polypeptide(L)'
;MRSSAASDVYKRQDWKYLGDKPAIIDMYATWCPPCKKLSPILEEIQKEYGDKLQIYKVDVDKEPALAQLFNASSIPLMLFIPKNGKPFTVTGLRPKEQITDIINEKLEVKK
;
A
#
# COMPACT_ATOMS: atom_id res chain seq x y z
N MET A 1 0.95 6.51 -8.86
CA MET A 1 0.95 6.30 -7.40
C MET A 1 1.05 7.65 -6.71
N ARG A 2 0.37 7.81 -5.60
CA ARG A 2 0.36 9.07 -4.86
C ARG A 2 1.32 8.99 -3.69
N SER A 3 2.40 9.75 -3.75
CA SER A 3 3.38 9.84 -2.69
C SER A 3 2.85 10.72 -1.56
N SER A 4 2.97 10.28 -0.31
CA SER A 4 2.56 11.00 0.90
C SER A 4 1.05 11.29 1.03
N ALA A 5 0.23 10.91 0.06
CA ALA A 5 -1.21 11.15 0.13
C ALA A 5 -1.90 10.24 1.16
N ALA A 6 -1.21 9.21 1.64
CA ALA A 6 -1.79 8.30 2.63
C ALA A 6 -2.16 9.02 3.93
N SER A 7 -1.40 10.05 4.33
CA SER A 7 -1.73 10.82 5.53
C SER A 7 -3.02 11.61 5.39
N ASP A 8 -3.44 11.91 4.15
CA ASP A 8 -4.70 12.59 3.89
C ASP A 8 -5.90 11.64 3.95
N VAL A 9 -5.71 10.37 3.55
CA VAL A 9 -6.80 9.40 3.56
C VAL A 9 -6.90 8.63 4.87
N TYR A 10 -5.84 8.62 5.69
CA TYR A 10 -5.86 8.08 7.04
C TYR A 10 -5.84 9.24 8.03
N LYS A 11 -6.99 9.51 8.64
CA LYS A 11 -7.09 10.60 9.63
C LYS A 11 -6.40 10.22 10.92
N ARG A 12 -5.52 11.12 11.38
CA ARG A 12 -4.66 10.88 12.53
C ARG A 12 -5.43 10.69 13.85
N GLN A 13 -6.59 11.35 13.99
CA GLN A 13 -7.35 11.30 15.23
C GLN A 13 -7.93 9.92 15.52
N ASP A 14 -8.39 9.22 14.49
CA ASP A 14 -9.04 7.92 14.65
C ASP A 14 -8.45 6.83 13.78
N TRP A 15 -7.44 7.16 12.98
CA TRP A 15 -6.76 6.22 12.08
C TRP A 15 -7.73 5.48 11.17
N LYS A 16 -8.72 6.18 10.68
CA LYS A 16 -9.72 5.60 9.81
C LYS A 16 -9.39 5.91 8.35
N TYR A 17 -9.49 4.88 7.50
CA TYR A 17 -9.30 5.07 6.07
C TYR A 17 -10.52 5.78 5.48
N LEU A 18 -10.29 6.89 4.80
CA LEU A 18 -11.34 7.72 4.22
C LEU A 18 -11.46 7.57 2.71
N GLY A 19 -10.67 6.70 2.10
CA GLY A 19 -10.76 6.46 0.66
C GLY A 19 -12.04 5.72 0.29
N ASP A 20 -12.45 5.87 -0.97
CA ASP A 20 -13.66 5.26 -1.50
C ASP A 20 -13.40 4.01 -2.33
N LYS A 21 -12.14 3.67 -2.54
CA LYS A 21 -11.70 2.53 -3.36
C LYS A 21 -10.82 1.60 -2.54
N PRO A 22 -10.73 0.33 -2.95
CA PRO A 22 -9.67 -0.52 -2.41
C PRO A 22 -8.30 0.11 -2.67
N ALA A 23 -7.38 -0.10 -1.74
CA ALA A 23 -6.08 0.56 -1.81
C ALA A 23 -4.97 -0.34 -1.33
N ILE A 24 -3.76 -0.01 -1.78
CA ILE A 24 -2.52 -0.57 -1.24
C ILE A 24 -1.67 0.62 -0.78
N ILE A 25 -1.14 0.52 0.43
CA ILE A 25 -0.18 1.50 0.92
C ILE A 25 1.18 0.81 0.99
N ASP A 26 2.12 1.30 0.18
CA ASP A 26 3.50 0.82 0.14
C ASP A 26 4.34 1.64 1.11
N MET A 27 4.71 1.02 2.23
CA MET A 27 5.58 1.66 3.21
C MET A 27 7.02 1.30 2.89
N TYR A 28 7.82 2.32 2.63
CA TYR A 28 9.17 2.16 2.10
C TYR A 28 10.13 3.16 2.74
N ALA A 29 11.42 2.96 2.48
CA ALA A 29 12.44 3.94 2.77
C ALA A 29 13.34 4.11 1.55
N THR A 30 13.94 5.28 1.42
CA THR A 30 14.81 5.58 0.27
C THR A 30 16.09 4.75 0.26
N TRP A 31 16.51 4.27 1.43
CA TRP A 31 17.72 3.47 1.60
C TRP A 31 17.48 1.95 1.51
N CYS A 32 16.30 1.52 1.19
CA CYS A 32 15.88 0.12 1.23
C CYS A 32 15.93 -0.51 -0.17
N PRO A 33 16.91 -1.39 -0.48
CA PRO A 33 17.01 -1.99 -1.82
C PRO A 33 15.77 -2.79 -2.26
N PRO A 34 15.17 -3.65 -1.42
CA PRO A 34 13.95 -4.36 -1.83
C PRO A 34 12.79 -3.40 -2.13
N CYS A 35 12.72 -2.27 -1.42
CA CYS A 35 11.69 -1.26 -1.68
C CYS A 35 11.83 -0.69 -3.09
N LYS A 36 13.06 -0.48 -3.53
CA LYS A 36 13.34 0.04 -4.88
C LYS A 36 12.94 -0.96 -5.96
N LYS A 37 13.03 -2.25 -5.67
CA LYS A 37 12.61 -3.29 -6.60
C LYS A 37 11.09 -3.43 -6.66
N LEU A 38 10.41 -3.19 -5.55
CA LEU A 38 8.97 -3.27 -5.48
C LEU A 38 8.29 -2.11 -6.20
N SER A 39 8.89 -0.93 -6.17
CA SER A 39 8.28 0.28 -6.71
C SER A 39 7.84 0.14 -8.18
N PRO A 40 8.71 -0.32 -9.12
CA PRO A 40 8.26 -0.48 -10.51
C PRO A 40 7.18 -1.54 -10.69
N ILE A 41 7.18 -2.56 -9.84
CA ILE A 41 6.12 -3.58 -9.86
C ILE A 41 4.78 -2.95 -9.53
N LEU A 42 4.73 -2.13 -8.48
CA LEU A 42 3.49 -1.47 -8.07
C LEU A 42 3.05 -0.41 -9.09
N GLU A 43 3.99 0.29 -9.73
CA GLU A 43 3.66 1.23 -10.80
C GLU A 43 2.96 0.53 -11.96
N GLU A 44 3.48 -0.62 -12.34
CA GLU A 44 2.88 -1.43 -13.40
C GLU A 44 1.49 -1.91 -13.04
N ILE A 45 1.31 -2.36 -11.79
CA ILE A 45 0.01 -2.78 -11.28
C ILE A 45 -0.98 -1.62 -11.29
N GLN A 46 -0.55 -0.44 -10.84
CA GLN A 46 -1.43 0.74 -10.86
C GLN A 46 -1.94 1.05 -12.25
N LYS A 47 -1.08 0.94 -13.26
CA LYS A 47 -1.47 1.18 -14.64
C LYS A 47 -2.47 0.14 -15.13
N GLU A 48 -2.28 -1.11 -14.75
CA GLU A 48 -3.15 -2.20 -15.19
C GLU A 48 -4.55 -2.13 -14.58
N TYR A 49 -4.65 -1.69 -13.33
CA TYR A 49 -5.94 -1.61 -12.64
C TYR A 49 -6.64 -0.26 -12.82
N GLY A 50 -5.89 0.76 -13.23
CA GLY A 50 -6.45 2.09 -13.47
C GLY A 50 -7.05 2.70 -12.21
N ASP A 51 -8.24 3.25 -12.34
CA ASP A 51 -8.92 3.91 -11.22
C ASP A 51 -9.74 2.95 -10.35
N LYS A 52 -9.66 1.64 -10.60
CA LYS A 52 -10.33 0.64 -9.76
C LYS A 52 -9.60 0.39 -8.46
N LEU A 53 -8.32 0.73 -8.41
CA LEU A 53 -7.45 0.50 -7.26
C LEU A 53 -6.54 1.71 -7.11
N GLN A 54 -6.33 2.17 -5.88
CA GLN A 54 -5.41 3.26 -5.61
C GLN A 54 -4.20 2.74 -4.85
N ILE A 55 -3.01 3.05 -5.33
CA ILE A 55 -1.76 2.70 -4.64
C ILE A 55 -1.13 3.98 -4.11
N TYR A 56 -0.86 4.01 -2.81
CA TYR A 56 -0.19 5.13 -2.14
C TYR A 56 1.21 4.70 -1.73
N LYS A 57 2.10 5.66 -1.61
CA LYS A 57 3.45 5.44 -1.09
C LYS A 57 3.65 6.25 0.18
N VAL A 58 4.21 5.62 1.19
CA VAL A 58 4.53 6.26 2.47
C VAL A 58 6.00 6.03 2.77
N ASP A 59 6.74 7.12 2.87
CA ASP A 59 8.13 7.08 3.34
C ASP A 59 8.10 7.00 4.86
N VAL A 60 8.57 5.88 5.41
CA VAL A 60 8.49 5.64 6.86
C VAL A 60 9.31 6.65 7.67
N ASP A 61 10.34 7.24 7.07
CA ASP A 61 11.14 8.25 7.73
C ASP A 61 10.43 9.61 7.79
N LYS A 62 9.54 9.86 6.85
CA LYS A 62 8.76 11.11 6.80
C LYS A 62 7.42 11.00 7.51
N GLU A 63 6.90 9.79 7.64
CA GLU A 63 5.58 9.53 8.24
C GLU A 63 5.70 8.53 9.38
N PRO A 64 6.44 8.86 10.45
CA PRO A 64 6.69 7.89 11.52
C PRO A 64 5.43 7.46 12.26
N ALA A 65 4.42 8.31 12.35
CA ALA A 65 3.18 7.95 13.03
C ALA A 65 2.43 6.84 12.30
N LEU A 66 2.36 6.91 10.97
CA LEU A 66 1.74 5.85 10.17
C LEU A 66 2.57 4.57 10.22
N ALA A 67 3.90 4.69 10.16
CA ALA A 67 4.77 3.54 10.25
C ALA A 67 4.59 2.80 11.58
N GLN A 68 4.46 3.53 12.67
CA GLN A 68 4.21 2.96 13.98
C GLN A 68 2.85 2.29 14.07
N LEU A 69 1.83 2.93 13.52
CA LEU A 69 0.47 2.41 13.54
C LEU A 69 0.39 1.01 12.93
N PHE A 70 1.07 0.80 11.82
CA PHE A 70 1.03 -0.47 11.10
C PHE A 70 2.23 -1.36 11.40
N ASN A 71 3.02 -0.99 12.43
CA ASN A 71 4.16 -1.77 12.88
C ASN A 71 5.15 -2.07 11.76
N ALA A 72 5.50 -1.05 10.99
CA ALA A 72 6.38 -1.16 9.83
C ALA A 72 7.85 -1.22 10.24
N SER A 73 8.20 -2.18 11.11
CA SER A 73 9.58 -2.41 11.52
C SER A 73 10.38 -3.12 10.43
N SER A 74 9.72 -3.84 9.56
CA SER A 74 10.34 -4.49 8.40
C SER A 74 9.71 -3.93 7.13
N ILE A 75 10.53 -3.44 6.22
CA ILE A 75 10.09 -2.84 4.95
C ILE A 75 10.73 -3.56 3.77
N PRO A 76 10.10 -3.56 2.59
CA PRO A 76 8.83 -2.90 2.31
C PRO A 76 7.67 -3.60 3.02
N LEU A 77 6.66 -2.82 3.39
CA LEU A 77 5.44 -3.37 3.97
C LEU A 77 4.28 -2.85 3.14
N MET A 78 3.46 -3.76 2.64
CA MET A 78 2.27 -3.39 1.88
C MET A 78 1.04 -3.57 2.77
N LEU A 79 0.27 -2.49 2.93
CA LEU A 79 -1.01 -2.54 3.62
C LEU A 79 -2.10 -2.62 2.56
N PHE A 80 -2.84 -3.71 2.57
CA PHE A 80 -3.96 -3.93 1.64
C PHE A 80 -5.25 -3.54 2.32
N ILE A 81 -6.01 -2.65 1.70
CA ILE A 81 -7.25 -2.12 2.27
C ILE A 81 -8.42 -2.48 1.38
N PRO A 82 -9.21 -3.49 1.77
CA PRO A 82 -10.42 -3.82 1.03
C PRO A 82 -11.45 -2.70 1.15
N LYS A 83 -12.32 -2.57 0.17
CA LYS A 83 -13.44 -1.62 0.25
C LYS A 83 -14.35 -1.95 1.43
N ASN A 84 -14.63 -3.23 1.62
CA ASN A 84 -15.43 -3.74 2.72
C ASN A 84 -14.64 -4.86 3.38
N GLY A 85 -14.14 -4.62 4.57
CA GLY A 85 -13.35 -5.61 5.28
C GLY A 85 -12.18 -5.01 6.01
N LYS A 86 -11.44 -5.83 6.71
CA LYS A 86 -10.31 -5.37 7.52
C LYS A 86 -9.04 -5.28 6.70
N PRO A 87 -8.25 -4.22 6.87
CA PRO A 87 -6.93 -4.14 6.26
C PRO A 87 -6.01 -5.25 6.77
N PHE A 88 -5.08 -5.66 5.93
CA PHE A 88 -4.07 -6.65 6.29
C PHE A 88 -2.73 -6.27 5.66
N THR A 89 -1.65 -6.79 6.21
CA THR A 89 -0.30 -6.43 5.77
C THR A 89 0.40 -7.64 5.15
N VAL A 90 1.28 -7.33 4.19
CA VAL A 90 2.21 -8.30 3.60
C VAL A 90 3.58 -7.66 3.64
N THR A 91 4.54 -8.32 4.28
CA THR A 91 5.90 -7.80 4.47
C THR A 91 6.83 -8.39 3.42
N GLY A 92 7.73 -7.54 2.91
CA GLY A 92 8.80 -7.97 2.02
C GLY A 92 8.45 -7.83 0.54
N LEU A 93 9.49 -8.00 -0.27
CA LEU A 93 9.36 -7.97 -1.73
C LEU A 93 8.61 -9.21 -2.20
N ARG A 94 7.60 -9.00 -3.03
CA ARG A 94 6.79 -10.08 -3.60
C ARG A 94 6.75 -9.95 -5.12
N PRO A 95 6.68 -11.08 -5.84
CA PRO A 95 6.54 -11.01 -7.30
C PRO A 95 5.19 -10.42 -7.68
N LYS A 96 5.15 -9.79 -8.86
CA LYS A 96 3.94 -9.14 -9.37
C LYS A 96 2.73 -10.08 -9.34
N GLU A 97 2.92 -11.32 -9.78
CA GLU A 97 1.83 -12.30 -9.85
C GLU A 97 1.19 -12.55 -8.49
N GLN A 98 2.00 -12.66 -7.44
CA GLN A 98 1.49 -12.86 -6.10
C GLN A 98 0.68 -11.66 -5.63
N ILE A 99 1.15 -10.45 -5.94
CA ILE A 99 0.45 -9.23 -5.55
C ILE A 99 -0.89 -9.12 -6.30
N THR A 100 -0.90 -9.40 -7.60
CA THR A 100 -2.14 -9.35 -8.38
C THR A 100 -3.13 -10.40 -7.93
N ASP A 101 -2.67 -11.59 -7.53
CA ASP A 101 -3.55 -12.61 -6.96
C ASP A 101 -4.22 -12.12 -5.68
N ILE A 102 -3.47 -11.46 -4.80
CA ILE A 102 -4.02 -10.89 -3.57
C ILE A 102 -5.06 -9.82 -3.91
N ILE A 103 -4.77 -8.95 -4.87
CA ILE A 103 -5.70 -7.90 -5.29
C ILE A 103 -7.01 -8.51 -5.80
N ASN A 104 -6.91 -9.49 -6.69
CA ASN A 104 -8.09 -10.10 -7.30
C ASN A 104 -8.93 -10.85 -6.27
N GLU A 105 -8.28 -11.58 -5.36
CA GLU A 105 -8.98 -12.46 -4.42
C GLU A 105 -9.40 -11.74 -3.14
N LYS A 106 -8.52 -10.92 -2.57
CA LYS A 106 -8.75 -10.32 -1.25
C LYS A 106 -9.33 -8.92 -1.32
N LEU A 107 -8.94 -8.13 -2.31
CA LEU A 107 -9.54 -6.82 -2.53
C LEU A 107 -10.74 -6.90 -3.47
N GLU A 108 -10.95 -8.04 -4.11
CA GLU A 108 -12.05 -8.27 -5.03
C GLU A 108 -12.07 -7.26 -6.18
N VAL A 109 -10.88 -6.91 -6.67
CA VAL A 109 -10.71 -5.98 -7.79
C VAL A 109 -10.15 -6.75 -8.98
N LYS A 110 -10.76 -6.57 -10.14
CA LYS A 110 -10.28 -7.17 -11.38
C LYS A 110 -9.94 -6.08 -12.38
N LYS A 111 -8.92 -6.35 -13.19
CA LYS A 111 -8.47 -5.43 -14.23
C LYS A 111 -9.56 -5.02 -15.20
#